data_10507541f5558352fa290e6864ea72f9
#
_entry.id   10507541f5558352fa290e6864ea72f9
#
_cell.length_a   1.000
_cell.length_b   1.000
_cell.length_c   1.000
_cell.angle_alpha   90.00
_cell.angle_beta   90.00
_cell.angle_gamma   90.00
#
_symmetry.space_group_name_H-M   'P 1'
#
loop_
_entity.id
_entity.type
_entity.pdbx_description
1 polymer ?
#
loop_
_entity_poly.entity_id
_entity_poly.type
_entity_poly.pdbx_seq_one_letter_code
_entity_poly.pdbx_strand_id
1 'polypeptide(L)'
;VTATMKYSKPKHARYTEASLVKQLEKLGIGRPSTYSNMVSVIQNRGYTEKKSLDGEKRQIDIFTLGENNDIVNSKREVKMGGEKNKLFPTTIGRIVNDYLNKEFPILLDYDFTNQLENSLDRISRGEVVWHKIVKRVYNIFRERIDLLAGNIKLAKTDYNRVLGKTSDGEYS
;
A
#
# COMPACT_ATOMS: atom_id res chain seq x y z
N VAL A 1 -23.26 31.30 17.95
CA VAL A 1 -22.38 30.12 17.88
C VAL A 1 -22.95 29.17 16.86
N THR A 2 -22.11 28.66 15.91
CA THR A 2 -22.53 27.72 14.90
C THR A 2 -21.89 26.37 15.14
N ALA A 3 -22.70 25.34 15.31
CA ALA A 3 -22.24 23.94 15.40
C ALA A 3 -22.54 23.22 14.08
N THR A 4 -21.56 22.53 13.56
CA THR A 4 -21.69 21.75 12.32
C THR A 4 -21.29 20.32 12.58
N MET A 5 -22.14 19.35 12.23
CA MET A 5 -21.75 17.96 12.26
C MET A 5 -20.80 17.69 11.10
N LYS A 6 -19.55 17.40 11.42
CA LYS A 6 -18.54 17.02 10.42
C LYS A 6 -18.27 15.52 10.50
N TYR A 7 -18.40 14.84 9.36
CA TYR A 7 -17.90 13.47 9.25
C TYR A 7 -16.37 13.51 9.24
N SER A 8 -15.74 12.70 10.08
CA SER A 8 -14.28 12.61 10.10
C SER A 8 -13.78 12.02 8.79
N LYS A 9 -12.69 12.58 8.26
CA LYS A 9 -11.92 11.94 7.19
C LYS A 9 -11.37 10.61 7.70
N PRO A 10 -11.20 9.59 6.82
CA PRO A 10 -10.52 8.37 7.22
C PRO A 10 -9.20 8.70 7.89
N LYS A 11 -8.89 8.03 9.00
CA LYS A 11 -7.65 8.24 9.77
C LYS A 11 -6.40 8.07 8.88
N HIS A 12 -6.49 7.18 7.91
CA HIS A 12 -5.42 6.90 6.94
C HIS A 12 -5.96 7.14 5.52
N ALA A 13 -5.51 8.21 4.90
CA ALA A 13 -5.80 8.49 3.50
C ALA A 13 -4.93 7.58 2.60
N ARG A 14 -5.49 7.15 1.45
CA ARG A 14 -4.69 6.46 0.44
C ARG A 14 -3.54 7.33 -0.05
N TYR A 15 -2.46 6.69 -0.43
CA TYR A 15 -1.29 7.39 -0.94
C TYR A 15 -1.53 7.94 -2.36
N THR A 16 -0.93 9.08 -2.64
CA THR A 16 -0.54 9.50 -3.99
C THR A 16 0.89 9.01 -4.24
N GLU A 17 1.37 9.03 -5.47
CA GLU A 17 2.78 8.70 -5.79
C GLU A 17 3.75 9.50 -4.91
N ALA A 18 3.56 10.82 -4.84
CA ALA A 18 4.40 11.70 -4.03
C ALA A 18 4.33 11.39 -2.52
N SER A 19 3.13 11.10 -1.99
CA SER A 19 3.01 10.78 -0.57
C SER A 19 3.52 9.38 -0.23
N LEU A 20 3.51 8.44 -1.19
CA LEU A 20 4.14 7.14 -1.05
C LEU A 20 5.66 7.28 -0.99
N VAL A 21 6.27 8.05 -1.91
CA VAL A 21 7.71 8.35 -1.87
C VAL A 21 8.12 8.96 -0.53
N LYS A 22 7.35 9.94 -0.04
CA LYS A 22 7.61 10.56 1.26
C LYS A 22 7.57 9.57 2.42
N GLN A 23 6.67 8.58 2.34
CA GLN A 23 6.57 7.53 3.36
C GLN A 23 7.75 6.54 3.26
N LEU A 24 8.17 6.16 2.05
CA LEU A 24 9.34 5.32 1.83
C LEU A 24 10.61 5.98 2.38
N GLU A 25 10.80 7.27 2.10
CA GLU A 25 11.90 8.07 2.63
C GLU A 25 11.91 8.09 4.17
N LYS A 26 10.75 8.35 4.77
CA LYS A 26 10.59 8.33 6.23
C LYS A 26 10.94 7.00 6.87
N LEU A 27 10.65 5.90 6.18
CA LEU A 27 10.93 4.53 6.63
C LEU A 27 12.37 4.08 6.29
N GLY A 28 13.13 4.85 5.52
CA GLY A 28 14.46 4.47 5.06
C GLY A 28 14.46 3.34 4.02
N ILE A 29 13.33 3.16 3.32
CA ILE A 29 13.15 2.13 2.30
C ILE A 29 13.43 2.73 0.93
N GLY A 30 14.48 2.24 0.26
CA GLY A 30 14.96 2.80 -1.01
C GLY A 30 15.83 4.05 -0.84
N ARG A 31 16.19 4.63 -1.96
CA ARG A 31 17.02 5.84 -2.04
C ARG A 31 16.46 6.78 -3.12
N PRO A 32 16.85 8.06 -3.17
CA PRO A 32 16.33 9.01 -4.15
C PRO A 32 16.37 8.49 -5.60
N SER A 33 17.43 7.77 -5.95
CA SER A 33 17.60 7.18 -7.28
C SER A 33 16.63 6.02 -7.59
N THR A 34 16.01 5.39 -6.59
CA THR A 34 15.17 4.21 -6.75
C THR A 34 13.67 4.48 -6.55
N TYR A 35 13.28 5.57 -5.89
CA TYR A 35 11.87 5.84 -5.57
C TYR A 35 10.96 5.87 -6.78
N SER A 36 11.36 6.57 -7.84
CA SER A 36 10.54 6.66 -9.07
C SER A 36 10.33 5.29 -9.70
N ASN A 37 11.39 4.48 -9.76
CA ASN A 37 11.31 3.12 -10.29
C ASN A 37 10.40 2.23 -9.44
N MET A 38 10.49 2.29 -8.10
CA MET A 38 9.65 1.50 -7.20
C MET A 38 8.17 1.79 -7.43
N VAL A 39 7.79 3.08 -7.51
CA VAL A 39 6.42 3.51 -7.77
C VAL A 39 5.93 3.09 -9.16
N SER A 40 6.80 3.17 -10.16
CA SER A 40 6.47 2.74 -11.52
C SER A 40 6.29 1.21 -11.61
N VAL A 41 7.17 0.44 -10.97
CA VAL A 41 7.12 -1.04 -11.00
C VAL A 41 5.81 -1.58 -10.43
N ILE A 42 5.34 -1.07 -9.29
CA ILE A 42 4.09 -1.56 -8.69
C ILE A 42 2.86 -1.25 -9.56
N GLN A 43 2.89 -0.18 -10.35
CA GLN A 43 1.83 0.16 -11.29
C GLN A 43 1.96 -0.66 -12.58
N ASN A 44 3.15 -0.75 -13.16
CA ASN A 44 3.41 -1.51 -14.40
C ASN A 44 3.12 -3.01 -14.25
N ARG A 45 3.34 -3.55 -13.05
CA ARG A 45 2.98 -4.94 -12.72
C ARG A 45 1.49 -5.11 -12.37
N GLY A 46 0.71 -4.05 -12.39
CA GLY A 46 -0.70 -4.08 -12.06
C GLY A 46 -1.00 -4.38 -10.59
N TYR A 47 -0.04 -4.19 -9.67
CA TYR A 47 -0.29 -4.37 -8.24
C TYR A 47 -1.07 -3.21 -7.64
N THR A 48 -0.91 -2.03 -8.21
CA THR A 48 -1.67 -0.83 -7.87
C THR A 48 -2.12 -0.12 -9.14
N GLU A 49 -3.23 0.59 -9.05
CA GLU A 49 -3.74 1.45 -10.09
C GLU A 49 -3.98 2.85 -9.54
N LYS A 50 -3.73 3.86 -10.37
CA LYS A 50 -3.95 5.26 -10.02
C LYS A 50 -5.35 5.68 -10.44
N LYS A 51 -6.19 6.03 -9.48
CA LYS A 51 -7.59 6.43 -9.70
C LYS A 51 -7.93 7.72 -8.98
N SER A 52 -8.95 8.39 -9.53
CA SER A 52 -9.67 9.46 -8.84
C SER A 52 -11.10 9.00 -8.59
N LEU A 53 -11.60 9.22 -7.39
CA LEU A 53 -12.98 8.95 -7.02
C LEU A 53 -13.70 10.27 -6.85
N ASP A 54 -14.86 10.40 -7.46
CA ASP A 54 -15.77 11.48 -7.18
C ASP A 54 -16.39 11.29 -5.80
N GLY A 55 -16.45 12.39 -5.02
CA GLY A 55 -17.14 12.35 -3.74
C GLY A 55 -18.65 12.27 -3.93
N GLU A 56 -19.31 11.66 -2.96
CA GLU A 56 -20.75 11.61 -2.88
C GLU A 56 -21.31 12.91 -2.27
N LYS A 57 -22.42 13.40 -2.79
CA LYS A 57 -23.16 14.49 -2.17
C LYS A 57 -23.88 13.99 -0.93
N ARG A 58 -23.63 14.62 0.19
CA ARG A 58 -24.31 14.32 1.47
C ARG A 58 -24.87 15.57 2.07
N GLN A 59 -26.08 15.47 2.62
CA GLN A 59 -26.65 16.54 3.42
C GLN A 59 -26.06 16.49 4.83
N ILE A 60 -25.61 17.63 5.30
CA ILE A 60 -25.16 17.82 6.69
C ILE A 60 -26.10 18.80 7.38
N ASP A 61 -26.43 18.53 8.62
CA ASP A 61 -27.20 19.44 9.45
C ASP A 61 -26.26 20.49 10.08
N ILE A 62 -26.69 21.74 9.99
CA ILE A 62 -25.99 22.89 10.59
C ILE A 62 -26.96 23.52 11.59
N PHE A 63 -26.55 23.51 12.84
CA PHE A 63 -27.27 24.16 13.94
C PHE A 63 -26.61 25.51 14.24
N THR A 64 -27.35 26.57 14.08
CA THR A 64 -26.88 27.94 14.39
C THR A 64 -27.66 28.49 15.59
N LEU A 65 -26.93 28.89 16.63
CA LEU A 65 -27.51 29.59 17.75
C LEU A 65 -27.60 31.09 17.42
N GLY A 66 -28.80 31.60 17.31
CA GLY A 66 -29.07 33.02 17.10
C GLY A 66 -28.85 33.86 18.36
N GLU A 67 -28.97 35.18 18.21
CA GLU A 67 -28.78 36.15 19.30
C GLU A 67 -29.88 36.02 20.40
N ASN A 68 -31.06 35.53 20.01
CA ASN A 68 -32.21 35.33 20.91
C ASN A 68 -32.24 33.92 21.54
N ASN A 69 -31.14 33.21 21.58
CA ASN A 69 -31.05 31.80 22.00
C ASN A 69 -31.86 30.79 21.16
N ASP A 70 -32.35 31.19 20.00
CA ASP A 70 -33.05 30.30 19.08
C ASP A 70 -32.05 29.42 18.32
N ILE A 71 -32.35 28.13 18.24
CA ILE A 71 -31.56 27.16 17.45
C ILE A 71 -32.23 27.01 16.07
N VAL A 72 -31.56 27.50 15.06
CA VAL A 72 -31.97 27.32 13.65
C VAL A 72 -31.24 26.12 13.06
N ASN A 73 -32.00 25.12 12.62
CA ASN A 73 -31.46 24.00 11.87
C ASN A 73 -31.55 24.28 10.37
N SER A 74 -30.44 24.20 9.67
CA SER A 74 -30.33 24.29 8.23
C SER A 74 -29.58 23.10 7.67
N LYS A 75 -29.93 22.68 6.45
CA LYS A 75 -29.25 21.59 5.74
C LYS A 75 -28.37 22.16 4.66
N ARG A 76 -27.15 21.64 4.57
CA ARG A 76 -26.21 22.00 3.51
C ARG A 76 -25.72 20.75 2.80
N GLU A 77 -25.76 20.77 1.47
CA GLU A 77 -25.16 19.72 0.65
C GLU A 77 -23.64 19.94 0.57
N VAL A 78 -22.88 18.92 0.91
CA VAL A 78 -21.41 18.89 0.76
C VAL A 78 -20.96 17.64 0.03
N LYS A 79 -19.98 17.80 -0.84
CA LYS A 79 -19.36 16.69 -1.55
C LYS A 79 -18.29 16.08 -0.63
N MET A 80 -18.43 14.81 -0.25
CA MET A 80 -17.56 14.10 0.70
C MET A 80 -16.98 12.83 0.06
N GLY A 81 -15.82 12.40 0.56
CA GLY A 81 -15.21 11.13 0.12
C GLY A 81 -14.51 11.18 -1.23
N GLY A 82 -14.42 12.35 -1.89
CA GLY A 82 -13.64 12.50 -3.13
C GLY A 82 -12.15 12.27 -2.89
N GLU A 83 -11.53 11.51 -3.78
CA GLU A 83 -10.10 11.23 -3.78
C GLU A 83 -9.52 11.54 -5.15
N LYS A 84 -8.39 12.25 -5.21
CA LYS A 84 -7.76 12.62 -6.47
C LYS A 84 -6.37 11.98 -6.58
N ASN A 85 -6.13 11.31 -7.72
CA ASN A 85 -4.83 10.70 -8.05
C ASN A 85 -4.28 9.78 -6.95
N LYS A 86 -5.13 8.91 -6.39
CA LYS A 86 -4.74 7.97 -5.34
C LYS A 86 -4.36 6.61 -5.93
N LEU A 87 -3.45 5.95 -5.24
CA LEU A 87 -3.06 4.58 -5.55
C LEU A 87 -4.01 3.60 -4.84
N PHE A 88 -4.62 2.72 -5.63
CA PHE A 88 -5.52 1.68 -5.16
C PHE A 88 -4.87 0.31 -5.37
N PRO A 89 -4.83 -0.55 -4.37
CA PRO A 89 -4.38 -1.92 -4.56
C PRO A 89 -5.38 -2.67 -5.43
N THR A 90 -4.87 -3.39 -6.42
CA THR A 90 -5.66 -4.30 -7.25
C THR A 90 -5.87 -5.65 -6.56
N THR A 91 -6.71 -6.51 -7.13
CA THR A 91 -6.88 -7.88 -6.65
C THR A 91 -5.56 -8.65 -6.71
N ILE A 92 -4.83 -8.53 -7.82
CA ILE A 92 -3.50 -9.16 -7.98
C ILE A 92 -2.52 -8.64 -6.93
N GLY A 93 -2.48 -7.31 -6.72
CA GLY A 93 -1.62 -6.72 -5.70
C GLY A 93 -1.90 -7.24 -4.29
N ARG A 94 -3.16 -7.45 -3.94
CA ARG A 94 -3.55 -8.04 -2.64
C ARG A 94 -3.11 -9.49 -2.53
N ILE A 95 -3.37 -10.32 -3.55
CA ILE A 95 -2.96 -11.72 -3.56
C ILE A 95 -1.44 -11.86 -3.39
N VAL A 96 -0.67 -11.07 -4.14
CA VAL A 96 0.80 -11.08 -4.04
C VAL A 96 1.26 -10.64 -2.64
N ASN A 97 0.65 -9.59 -2.09
CA ASN A 97 0.96 -9.12 -0.74
C ASN A 97 0.66 -10.19 0.32
N ASP A 98 -0.51 -10.83 0.24
CA ASP A 98 -0.92 -11.86 1.20
C ASP A 98 -0.02 -13.10 1.10
N TYR A 99 0.35 -13.51 -0.13
CA TYR A 99 1.30 -14.57 -0.36
C TYR A 99 2.68 -14.26 0.26
N LEU A 100 3.21 -13.06 -0.01
CA LEU A 100 4.50 -12.64 0.55
C LEU A 100 4.47 -12.53 2.07
N ASN A 101 3.38 -12.03 2.65
CA ASN A 101 3.21 -11.98 4.11
C ASN A 101 3.23 -13.37 4.75
N LYS A 102 2.61 -14.34 4.09
CA LYS A 102 2.55 -15.73 4.57
C LYS A 102 3.88 -16.45 4.43
N GLU A 103 4.50 -16.34 3.26
CA GLU A 103 5.65 -17.16 2.89
C GLU A 103 7.00 -16.49 3.20
N PHE A 104 7.06 -15.16 3.13
CA PHE A 104 8.27 -14.36 3.29
C PHE A 104 8.03 -13.12 4.17
N PRO A 105 7.55 -13.26 5.42
CA PRO A 105 7.20 -12.10 6.25
C PRO A 105 8.38 -11.15 6.45
N ILE A 106 9.61 -11.66 6.48
CA ILE A 106 10.81 -10.83 6.64
C ILE A 106 11.03 -9.86 5.46
N LEU A 107 10.58 -10.20 4.24
CA LEU A 107 10.66 -9.29 3.08
C LEU A 107 9.75 -8.07 3.23
N LEU A 108 8.68 -8.20 4.00
CA LEU A 108 7.71 -7.13 4.23
C LEU A 108 7.99 -6.37 5.53
N ASP A 109 9.01 -6.78 6.27
CA ASP A 109 9.50 -6.05 7.42
C ASP A 109 10.26 -4.80 6.94
N TYR A 110 9.75 -3.64 7.33
CA TYR A 110 10.35 -2.35 6.98
C TYR A 110 11.74 -2.18 7.59
N ASP A 111 11.95 -2.70 8.80
CA ASP A 111 13.25 -2.62 9.48
C ASP A 111 14.30 -3.49 8.77
N PHE A 112 13.93 -4.67 8.28
CA PHE A 112 14.82 -5.50 7.48
C PHE A 112 15.28 -4.77 6.21
N THR A 113 14.34 -4.18 5.48
CA THR A 113 14.66 -3.43 4.24
C THR A 113 15.54 -2.22 4.54
N ASN A 114 15.23 -1.46 5.59
CA ASN A 114 16.05 -0.32 6.01
C ASN A 114 17.48 -0.76 6.40
N GLN A 115 17.63 -1.83 7.18
CA GLN A 115 18.95 -2.38 7.55
C GLN A 115 19.74 -2.87 6.32
N LEU A 116 19.07 -3.45 5.33
CA LEU A 116 19.69 -3.88 4.09
C LEU A 116 20.21 -2.68 3.31
N GLU A 117 19.41 -1.65 3.11
CA GLU A 117 19.81 -0.40 2.46
C GLU A 117 21.01 0.25 3.15
N ASN A 118 20.99 0.33 4.47
CA ASN A 118 22.14 0.85 5.26
C ASN A 118 23.40 -0.02 5.09
N SER A 119 23.22 -1.34 4.95
CA SER A 119 24.34 -2.26 4.69
C SER A 119 24.93 -2.06 3.32
N LEU A 120 24.10 -1.76 2.30
CA LEU A 120 24.54 -1.43 0.94
C LEU A 120 25.31 -0.09 0.92
N ASP A 121 24.85 0.90 1.67
CA ASP A 121 25.59 2.18 1.82
C ASP A 121 26.97 1.97 2.47
N ARG A 122 27.07 1.07 3.45
CA ARG A 122 28.35 0.73 4.07
C ARG A 122 29.29 -0.01 3.12
N ILE A 123 28.75 -0.86 2.24
CA ILE A 123 29.52 -1.50 1.17
C ILE A 123 30.09 -0.44 0.22
N SER A 124 29.28 0.54 -0.19
CA SER A 124 29.68 1.59 -1.11
C SER A 124 30.82 2.46 -0.54
N ARG A 125 30.89 2.59 0.79
CA ARG A 125 31.99 3.29 1.49
C ARG A 125 33.21 2.41 1.80
N GLY A 126 33.16 1.11 1.43
CA GLY A 126 34.25 0.17 1.70
C GLY A 126 34.33 -0.33 3.14
N GLU A 127 33.35 -0.03 3.98
CA GLU A 127 33.33 -0.41 5.41
C GLU A 127 33.00 -1.91 5.61
N VAL A 128 32.29 -2.50 4.67
CA VAL A 128 31.83 -3.90 4.77
C VAL A 128 32.02 -4.62 3.44
N VAL A 129 32.43 -5.86 3.48
CA VAL A 129 32.62 -6.68 2.29
C VAL A 129 31.28 -7.21 1.79
N TRP A 130 30.94 -6.94 0.53
CA TRP A 130 29.63 -7.21 -0.08
C TRP A 130 29.18 -8.68 0.03
N HIS A 131 30.07 -9.64 -0.17
CA HIS A 131 29.71 -11.05 -0.16
C HIS A 131 29.18 -11.53 1.21
N LYS A 132 29.58 -10.90 2.31
CA LYS A 132 29.03 -11.22 3.64
C LYS A 132 27.54 -10.87 3.74
N ILE A 133 27.14 -9.72 3.17
CA ILE A 133 25.75 -9.28 3.17
C ILE A 133 24.92 -10.16 2.25
N VAL A 134 25.41 -10.46 1.02
CA VAL A 134 24.74 -11.37 0.08
C VAL A 134 24.55 -12.76 0.70
N LYS A 135 25.57 -13.33 1.34
CA LYS A 135 25.48 -14.63 2.00
C LYS A 135 24.43 -14.62 3.12
N ARG A 136 24.39 -13.55 3.92
CA ARG A 136 23.39 -13.41 5.00
C ARG A 136 21.97 -13.41 4.41
N VAL A 137 21.71 -12.59 3.41
CA VAL A 137 20.39 -12.50 2.75
C VAL A 137 20.02 -13.82 2.09
N TYR A 138 20.95 -14.45 1.38
CA TYR A 138 20.76 -15.75 0.74
C TYR A 138 20.34 -16.82 1.76
N ASN A 139 21.02 -16.92 2.90
CA ASN A 139 20.72 -17.93 3.92
C ASN A 139 19.31 -17.73 4.53
N ILE A 140 18.86 -16.47 4.69
CA ILE A 140 17.52 -16.17 5.20
C ILE A 140 16.42 -16.73 4.28
N PHE A 141 16.62 -16.69 2.96
CA PHE A 141 15.59 -17.06 2.00
C PHE A 141 15.70 -18.49 1.49
N ARG A 142 16.91 -19.07 1.47
CA ARG A 142 17.16 -20.36 0.85
C ARG A 142 16.28 -21.47 1.40
N GLU A 143 16.26 -21.62 2.72
CA GLU A 143 15.48 -22.68 3.37
C GLU A 143 13.99 -22.58 3.01
N ARG A 144 13.45 -21.36 2.98
CA ARG A 144 12.05 -21.14 2.62
C ARG A 144 11.78 -21.40 1.15
N ILE A 145 12.69 -21.00 0.27
CA ILE A 145 12.58 -21.25 -1.17
C ILE A 145 12.62 -22.76 -1.44
N ASP A 146 13.53 -23.50 -0.80
CA ASP A 146 13.66 -24.94 -0.97
C ASP A 146 12.39 -25.69 -0.52
N LEU A 147 11.78 -25.26 0.62
CA LEU A 147 10.50 -25.79 1.10
C LEU A 147 9.34 -25.49 0.10
N LEU A 148 9.28 -24.30 -0.45
CA LEU A 148 8.24 -23.90 -1.38
C LEU A 148 8.41 -24.54 -2.74
N ALA A 149 9.62 -24.77 -3.21
CA ALA A 149 9.90 -25.46 -4.49
C ALA A 149 9.28 -26.86 -4.54
N GLY A 150 9.22 -27.55 -3.39
CA GLY A 150 8.51 -28.83 -3.24
C GLY A 150 6.98 -28.74 -3.28
N ASN A 151 6.43 -27.55 -3.01
CA ASN A 151 4.98 -27.34 -2.82
C ASN A 151 4.31 -26.48 -3.92
N ILE A 152 4.99 -26.23 -5.04
CA ILE A 152 4.48 -25.37 -6.12
C ILE A 152 3.09 -25.79 -6.66
N LYS A 153 2.75 -27.09 -6.61
CA LYS A 153 1.41 -27.59 -7.00
C LYS A 153 0.28 -27.04 -6.13
N LEU A 154 0.52 -26.85 -4.83
CA LEU A 154 -0.49 -26.31 -3.89
C LEU A 154 -0.77 -24.83 -4.13
N ALA A 155 0.26 -24.03 -4.40
CA ALA A 155 0.11 -22.60 -4.69
C ALA A 155 -0.70 -22.36 -5.97
N LYS A 156 -0.53 -23.19 -7.02
CA LYS A 156 -1.35 -23.13 -8.25
C LYS A 156 -2.83 -23.42 -7.97
N THR A 157 -3.14 -24.35 -7.08
CA THR A 157 -4.52 -24.73 -6.77
C THR A 157 -5.26 -23.60 -6.03
N ASP A 158 -4.60 -22.95 -5.08
CA ASP A 158 -5.18 -21.81 -4.36
C ASP A 158 -5.32 -20.56 -5.27
N TYR A 159 -4.38 -20.36 -6.18
CA TYR A 159 -4.43 -19.27 -7.16
C TYR A 159 -5.61 -19.41 -8.11
N ASN A 160 -5.82 -20.62 -8.63
CA ASN A 160 -6.94 -20.94 -9.52
C ASN A 160 -8.31 -20.83 -8.79
N ARG A 161 -8.33 -21.06 -7.48
CA ARG A 161 -9.54 -20.94 -6.66
C ARG A 161 -9.95 -19.49 -6.43
N VAL A 162 -8.98 -18.56 -6.34
CA VAL A 162 -9.23 -17.14 -6.09
C VAL A 162 -9.64 -16.38 -7.35
N LEU A 163 -9.08 -16.74 -8.52
CA LEU A 163 -9.36 -16.05 -9.78
C LEU A 163 -10.67 -16.51 -10.44
N GLY A 164 -11.22 -17.66 -10.04
CA GLY A 164 -12.41 -18.21 -10.69
C GLY A 164 -12.19 -18.60 -12.15
N LYS A 165 -13.11 -19.34 -12.71
CA LYS A 165 -13.14 -19.62 -14.16
C LYS A 165 -14.01 -18.58 -14.84
N THR A 166 -13.51 -17.99 -15.92
CA THR A 166 -14.37 -17.22 -16.84
C THR A 166 -15.34 -18.15 -17.57
N SER A 167 -16.39 -17.58 -18.19
CA SER A 167 -17.34 -18.32 -19.03
C SER A 167 -16.68 -19.15 -20.14
N ASP A 168 -15.47 -18.75 -20.54
CA ASP A 168 -14.70 -19.37 -21.64
C ASP A 168 -13.71 -20.44 -21.14
N GLY A 169 -13.72 -20.75 -19.84
CA GLY A 169 -12.84 -21.74 -19.22
C GLY A 169 -11.42 -21.27 -18.94
N GLU A 170 -11.09 -20.02 -19.23
CA GLU A 170 -9.84 -19.37 -18.87
C GLU A 170 -9.94 -18.66 -17.50
N TYR A 171 -8.81 -18.44 -16.85
CA TYR A 171 -8.75 -17.75 -15.56
C TYR A 171 -8.55 -16.25 -15.77
N SER A 172 -9.41 -15.44 -15.18
CA SER A 172 -9.31 -13.96 -15.18
C SER A 172 -8.57 -13.42 -13.95
#